data_c87fc23fd6012b18e61418d290d77086
#
_entry.id   c87fc23fd6012b18e61418d290d77086
#
_cell.length_a   1.000
_cell.length_b   1.000
_cell.length_c   1.000
_cell.angle_alpha   90.00
_cell.angle_beta   90.00
_cell.angle_gamma   90.00
#
_symmetry.space_group_name_H-M   'P 1'
#
loop_
_entity.id
_entity.type
_entity.pdbx_description
1 polymer ?
#
loop_
_entity_poly.entity_id
_entity_poly.type
_entity_poly.pdbx_seq_one_letter_code
_entity_poly.pdbx_strand_id
1 'polypeptide(L)'
;EPYRRQRQMCIRDRAAMIPVYYEVFYKYQQGYENIKNVFTIHNIQYQGNYGKEVLNEVMGLPMYHMSLLEYDGGVNMMKGAIETADKVTTVSPSYAWEILDPWYSHGMDRILRTKQYKLSGILNGIDVNGYDPETDEIIEKNYSARSTVGKKVCKAKLLAELGLQEGNEPVIGIVTRFVSHKGIDLIKYVFEDLIKAGFKFVILGSGEKIYEDFFKEMEWRYKDKVSVSLGFIPELSRKIYSGADMFLMPSQSEPCGLAQMIAMRYGTIPIVRETGGLRDTVRDCGGENGNGLTFKTYNAHDMFDACMRAKAAYEDKRGWNRIIKRDMAEDFSWANSAELYIKLYHELTDK
;
A
#
# COMPACT_ATOMS: atom_id res chain seq x y z
N GLU A 1 -3.87 -21.41 1.41
CA GLU A 1 -3.24 -20.15 1.83
C GLU A 1 -4.20 -19.11 2.48
N PRO A 2 -5.54 -19.21 2.44
CA PRO A 2 -6.41 -18.31 3.23
C PRO A 2 -6.08 -18.34 4.73
N TYR A 3 -5.75 -19.50 5.28
CA TYR A 3 -5.38 -19.69 6.70
C TYR A 3 -4.08 -18.99 7.10
N ARG A 4 -3.11 -18.81 6.20
CA ARG A 4 -1.85 -18.12 6.50
C ARG A 4 -2.04 -16.61 6.65
N ARG A 5 -2.96 -16.01 5.87
CA ARG A 5 -3.31 -14.58 5.98
C ARG A 5 -4.13 -14.28 7.24
N GLN A 6 -5.08 -15.16 7.59
CA GLN A 6 -5.79 -15.06 8.87
C GLN A 6 -4.84 -15.21 10.06
N ARG A 7 -3.85 -16.11 10.01
CA ARG A 7 -2.81 -16.21 11.04
C ARG A 7 -1.99 -14.92 11.18
N GLN A 8 -1.61 -14.27 10.10
CA GLN A 8 -0.85 -13.01 10.17
C GLN A 8 -1.68 -11.86 10.76
N MET A 9 -2.97 -11.79 10.46
CA MET A 9 -3.89 -10.83 11.08
C MET A 9 -4.05 -11.11 12.59
N CYS A 10 -4.31 -12.36 12.97
CA CYS A 10 -4.40 -12.76 14.37
C CYS A 10 -3.10 -12.55 15.16
N ILE A 11 -1.91 -12.68 14.53
CA ILE A 11 -0.62 -12.41 15.19
C ILE A 11 -0.46 -10.91 15.47
N ARG A 12 -0.88 -10.03 14.57
CA ARG A 12 -0.80 -8.57 14.77
C ARG A 12 -1.66 -8.12 15.94
N ASP A 13 -2.91 -8.57 16.00
CA ASP A 13 -3.83 -8.24 17.08
C ASP A 13 -3.30 -8.73 18.43
N ARG A 14 -2.79 -9.96 18.50
CA ARG A 14 -2.20 -10.51 19.72
C ARG A 14 -0.90 -9.80 20.11
N ALA A 15 -0.07 -9.41 19.16
CA ALA A 15 1.15 -8.66 19.44
C ALA A 15 0.87 -7.30 20.10
N ALA A 16 -0.31 -6.71 19.86
CA ALA A 16 -0.77 -5.51 20.55
C ALA A 16 -0.88 -5.69 22.07
N MET A 17 -1.00 -6.92 22.55
CA MET A 17 -1.04 -7.21 23.99
C MET A 17 0.33 -7.18 24.67
N ILE A 18 1.45 -7.21 23.93
CA ILE A 18 2.80 -7.18 24.51
C ILE A 18 3.03 -5.95 25.39
N PRO A 19 2.81 -4.70 24.90
CA PRO A 19 2.95 -3.52 25.76
C PRO A 19 1.94 -3.49 26.92
N VAL A 20 0.75 -4.07 26.75
CA VAL A 20 -0.24 -4.18 27.83
C VAL A 20 0.25 -5.12 28.94
N TYR A 21 0.71 -6.33 28.59
CA TYR A 21 1.26 -7.27 29.58
C TYR A 21 2.52 -6.72 30.25
N TYR A 22 3.38 -6.05 29.49
CA TYR A 22 4.54 -5.39 30.07
C TYR A 22 4.13 -4.36 31.12
N GLU A 23 3.21 -3.46 30.82
CA GLU A 23 2.70 -2.43 31.73
C GLU A 23 2.08 -3.02 32.99
N VAL A 24 1.29 -4.11 32.84
CA VAL A 24 0.51 -4.70 33.94
C VAL A 24 1.36 -5.63 34.83
N PHE A 25 2.24 -6.45 34.23
CA PHE A 25 2.87 -7.53 34.94
C PHE A 25 4.38 -7.39 35.14
N TYR A 26 5.08 -6.67 34.27
CA TYR A 26 6.54 -6.73 34.23
C TYR A 26 7.25 -5.42 34.53
N LYS A 27 6.69 -4.28 34.17
CA LYS A 27 7.34 -2.97 34.23
C LYS A 27 7.99 -2.61 35.58
N TYR A 28 7.39 -3.09 36.67
CA TYR A 28 7.85 -2.83 38.03
C TYR A 28 8.63 -4.00 38.65
N GLN A 29 8.95 -5.03 37.86
CA GLN A 29 9.80 -6.14 38.32
C GLN A 29 11.27 -5.81 38.04
N GLN A 30 12.15 -6.30 38.96
CA GLN A 30 13.58 -6.10 38.83
C GLN A 30 14.11 -6.61 37.47
N GLY A 31 14.84 -5.74 36.76
CA GLY A 31 15.43 -6.02 35.45
C GLY A 31 14.58 -5.64 34.24
N TYR A 32 13.33 -5.19 34.45
CA TYR A 32 12.43 -4.79 33.40
C TYR A 32 12.21 -3.28 33.29
N GLU A 33 12.74 -2.48 34.23
CA GLU A 33 12.40 -1.06 34.41
C GLU A 33 12.77 -0.17 33.22
N ASN A 34 13.78 -0.59 32.44
CA ASN A 34 14.33 0.20 31.33
C ASN A 34 13.85 -0.25 29.94
N ILE A 35 12.94 -1.24 29.85
CA ILE A 35 12.43 -1.70 28.56
C ILE A 35 11.47 -0.66 27.99
N LYS A 36 11.66 -0.34 26.69
CA LYS A 36 10.80 0.54 25.93
C LYS A 36 10.00 -0.23 24.90
N ASN A 37 8.72 0.10 24.77
CA ASN A 37 7.81 -0.55 23.85
C ASN A 37 7.48 0.38 22.69
N VAL A 38 7.66 -0.10 21.47
CA VAL A 38 7.21 0.57 20.24
C VAL A 38 6.12 -0.27 19.61
N PHE A 39 4.94 0.32 19.41
CA PHE A 39 3.82 -0.33 18.75
C PHE A 39 3.62 0.23 17.35
N THR A 40 3.57 -0.63 16.32
CA THR A 40 3.39 -0.21 14.92
C THR A 40 2.01 -0.58 14.40
N ILE A 41 1.24 0.44 14.00
CA ILE A 41 -0.06 0.28 13.34
C ILE A 41 0.18 0.11 11.84
N HIS A 42 0.05 -1.12 11.32
CA HIS A 42 0.16 -1.38 9.89
C HIS A 42 -1.11 -1.04 9.12
N ASN A 43 -2.27 -1.22 9.74
CA ASN A 43 -3.57 -0.82 9.20
C ASN A 43 -4.56 -0.67 10.36
N ILE A 44 -5.09 0.53 10.53
CA ILE A 44 -6.00 0.90 11.63
C ILE A 44 -7.33 0.15 11.59
N GLN A 45 -7.72 -0.41 10.45
CA GLN A 45 -8.95 -1.19 10.31
C GLN A 45 -8.93 -2.48 11.16
N TYR A 46 -7.75 -3.03 11.43
CA TYR A 46 -7.61 -4.31 12.14
C TYR A 46 -7.20 -4.07 13.59
N GLN A 47 -8.18 -3.89 14.47
CA GLN A 47 -8.00 -3.40 15.84
C GLN A 47 -7.97 -4.50 16.91
N GLY A 48 -8.47 -5.70 16.59
CA GLY A 48 -8.64 -6.76 17.60
C GLY A 48 -9.77 -6.45 18.58
N ASN A 49 -11.01 -6.33 18.04
CA ASN A 49 -12.22 -6.07 18.83
C ASN A 49 -12.86 -7.37 19.28
N TYR A 50 -13.16 -7.48 20.57
CA TYR A 50 -13.77 -8.66 21.20
C TYR A 50 -14.74 -8.26 22.29
N GLY A 51 -15.55 -9.22 22.76
CA GLY A 51 -16.42 -9.06 23.94
C GLY A 51 -15.60 -8.86 25.22
N LYS A 52 -16.23 -8.30 26.26
CA LYS A 52 -15.57 -8.00 27.56
C LYS A 52 -15.05 -9.23 28.28
N GLU A 53 -15.70 -10.37 28.08
CA GLU A 53 -15.33 -11.68 28.66
C GLU A 53 -13.92 -12.12 28.25
N VAL A 54 -13.46 -11.75 27.06
CA VAL A 54 -12.14 -12.10 26.52
C VAL A 54 -11.00 -11.57 27.41
N LEU A 55 -11.23 -10.46 28.13
CA LEU A 55 -10.23 -9.87 29.02
C LEU A 55 -9.74 -10.87 30.06
N ASN A 56 -10.65 -11.53 30.76
CA ASN A 56 -10.31 -12.47 31.81
C ASN A 56 -10.16 -13.90 31.29
N GLU A 57 -11.05 -14.37 30.43
CA GLU A 57 -11.11 -15.77 30.00
C GLU A 57 -9.98 -16.14 29.04
N VAL A 58 -9.54 -15.18 28.19
CA VAL A 58 -8.54 -15.43 27.14
C VAL A 58 -7.23 -14.69 27.41
N MET A 59 -7.31 -13.41 27.79
CA MET A 59 -6.11 -12.59 28.03
C MET A 59 -5.54 -12.79 29.44
N GLY A 60 -6.27 -13.40 30.36
CA GLY A 60 -5.82 -13.60 31.74
C GLY A 60 -5.62 -12.29 32.51
N LEU A 61 -6.25 -11.21 32.09
CA LEU A 61 -6.20 -9.92 32.77
C LEU A 61 -7.37 -9.75 33.72
N PRO A 62 -7.11 -9.39 34.99
CA PRO A 62 -8.16 -9.06 35.95
C PRO A 62 -9.05 -7.93 35.43
N MET A 63 -10.35 -7.98 35.77
CA MET A 63 -11.36 -7.01 35.29
C MET A 63 -11.07 -5.56 35.67
N TYR A 64 -10.30 -5.29 36.71
CA TYR A 64 -9.90 -3.92 37.08
C TYR A 64 -8.93 -3.27 36.09
N HIS A 65 -8.35 -4.06 35.14
CA HIS A 65 -7.58 -3.52 34.00
C HIS A 65 -8.45 -3.23 32.78
N MET A 66 -9.78 -3.40 32.87
CA MET A 66 -10.71 -3.16 31.75
C MET A 66 -10.53 -1.78 31.12
N SER A 67 -10.28 -0.74 31.92
CA SER A 67 -10.10 0.63 31.43
C SER A 67 -8.96 0.81 30.42
N LEU A 68 -7.95 -0.08 30.43
CA LEU A 68 -6.85 -0.06 29.45
C LEU A 68 -7.30 -0.47 28.06
N LEU A 69 -8.26 -1.41 27.97
CA LEU A 69 -8.66 -2.03 26.72
C LEU A 69 -10.10 -1.70 26.32
N GLU A 70 -10.93 -1.20 27.25
CA GLU A 70 -12.33 -0.92 26.94
C GLU A 70 -12.44 0.17 25.88
N TYR A 71 -13.12 -0.15 24.81
CA TYR A 71 -13.47 0.77 23.76
C TYR A 71 -14.77 0.34 23.06
N ASP A 72 -15.67 1.30 22.92
CA ASP A 72 -16.95 1.12 22.23
C ASP A 72 -17.75 -0.11 22.71
N GLY A 73 -17.77 -0.29 24.04
CA GLY A 73 -18.54 -1.35 24.69
C GLY A 73 -17.89 -2.73 24.72
N GLY A 74 -16.70 -2.90 24.16
CA GLY A 74 -15.93 -4.14 24.11
C GLY A 74 -14.48 -3.98 24.54
N VAL A 75 -13.66 -4.99 24.27
CA VAL A 75 -12.20 -4.97 24.40
C VAL A 75 -11.61 -4.66 23.02
N ASN A 76 -10.69 -3.69 22.96
CA ASN A 76 -9.95 -3.34 21.76
C ASN A 76 -8.45 -3.44 22.04
N MET A 77 -7.79 -4.42 21.42
CA MET A 77 -6.36 -4.71 21.66
C MET A 77 -5.46 -3.56 21.20
N MET A 78 -5.77 -2.94 20.05
CA MET A 78 -5.02 -1.81 19.53
C MET A 78 -5.09 -0.61 20.48
N LYS A 79 -6.27 -0.35 21.06
CA LYS A 79 -6.43 0.69 22.09
C LYS A 79 -5.51 0.43 23.28
N GLY A 80 -5.46 -0.79 23.78
CA GLY A 80 -4.56 -1.17 24.86
C GLY A 80 -3.09 -0.90 24.52
N ALA A 81 -2.65 -1.28 23.32
CA ALA A 81 -1.28 -1.01 22.86
C ALA A 81 -1.00 0.49 22.72
N ILE A 82 -1.93 1.28 22.16
CA ILE A 82 -1.78 2.73 22.05
C ILE A 82 -1.69 3.38 23.42
N GLU A 83 -2.42 2.90 24.43
CA GLU A 83 -2.36 3.46 25.79
C GLU A 83 -1.01 3.17 26.46
N THR A 84 -0.49 1.95 26.33
CA THR A 84 0.62 1.43 27.14
C THR A 84 2.00 1.53 26.47
N ALA A 85 2.09 1.55 25.14
CA ALA A 85 3.37 1.71 24.45
C ALA A 85 4.03 3.07 24.70
N ASP A 86 5.35 3.11 24.78
CA ASP A 86 6.14 4.36 24.90
C ASP A 86 6.06 5.18 23.61
N LYS A 87 6.05 4.52 22.45
CA LYS A 87 5.92 5.15 21.12
C LYS A 87 4.95 4.34 20.27
N VAL A 88 4.19 5.06 19.45
CA VAL A 88 3.30 4.47 18.44
C VAL A 88 3.78 4.91 17.07
N THR A 89 3.99 3.97 16.19
CA THR A 89 4.32 4.27 14.80
C THR A 89 3.25 3.77 13.85
N THR A 90 3.19 4.34 12.67
CA THR A 90 2.46 3.78 11.54
C THR A 90 3.32 3.82 10.28
N VAL A 91 2.81 3.31 9.18
CA VAL A 91 3.61 2.95 8.00
C VAL A 91 3.71 4.05 6.94
N SER A 92 3.34 5.28 7.26
CA SER A 92 3.68 6.47 6.49
C SER A 92 3.41 7.76 7.29
N PRO A 93 4.14 8.85 7.04
CA PRO A 93 3.88 10.15 7.66
C PRO A 93 2.48 10.69 7.38
N SER A 94 2.03 10.66 6.12
CA SER A 94 0.67 11.10 5.77
C SER A 94 -0.40 10.25 6.43
N TYR A 95 -0.21 8.94 6.53
CA TYR A 95 -1.15 8.07 7.19
C TYR A 95 -1.23 8.33 8.70
N ALA A 96 -0.12 8.71 9.34
CA ALA A 96 -0.13 9.12 10.75
C ALA A 96 -1.04 10.33 11.01
N TRP A 97 -1.18 11.24 10.05
CA TRP A 97 -2.12 12.34 10.10
C TRP A 97 -3.55 11.92 9.74
N GLU A 98 -3.71 11.10 8.71
CA GLU A 98 -5.02 10.62 8.25
C GLU A 98 -5.77 9.85 9.34
N ILE A 99 -5.10 8.98 10.10
CA ILE A 99 -5.75 8.20 11.17
C ILE A 99 -6.18 9.03 12.40
N LEU A 100 -5.85 10.31 12.44
CA LEU A 100 -6.40 11.26 13.41
C LEU A 100 -7.77 11.81 12.99
N ASP A 101 -8.13 11.63 11.71
CA ASP A 101 -9.43 12.06 11.17
C ASP A 101 -10.46 10.94 11.31
N PRO A 102 -11.71 11.26 11.76
CA PRO A 102 -12.79 10.26 11.90
C PRO A 102 -13.06 9.44 10.65
N TRP A 103 -12.83 10.00 9.47
CA TRP A 103 -13.03 9.31 8.19
C TRP A 103 -12.08 8.14 7.97
N TYR A 104 -10.84 8.26 8.45
CA TYR A 104 -9.79 7.25 8.25
C TYR A 104 -9.51 6.39 9.49
N SER A 105 -9.95 6.85 10.68
CA SER A 105 -9.58 6.25 11.97
C SER A 105 -10.27 4.95 12.30
N HIS A 106 -11.33 4.58 11.60
CA HIS A 106 -12.22 3.48 11.98
C HIS A 106 -12.65 3.57 13.45
N GLY A 107 -12.97 4.80 13.91
CA GLY A 107 -13.42 5.07 15.27
C GLY A 107 -12.32 5.30 16.30
N MET A 108 -11.02 5.21 15.94
CA MET A 108 -9.89 5.36 16.87
C MET A 108 -9.39 6.81 17.01
N ASP A 109 -9.96 7.78 16.28
CA ASP A 109 -9.49 9.17 16.25
C ASP A 109 -9.42 9.82 17.64
N ARG A 110 -10.40 9.59 18.50
CA ARG A 110 -10.43 10.15 19.85
C ARG A 110 -9.19 9.74 20.66
N ILE A 111 -8.84 8.46 20.65
CA ILE A 111 -7.67 7.94 21.38
C ILE A 111 -6.38 8.42 20.71
N LEU A 112 -6.28 8.30 19.41
CA LEU A 112 -5.08 8.72 18.68
C LEU A 112 -4.77 10.20 18.87
N ARG A 113 -5.78 11.09 18.87
CA ARG A 113 -5.58 12.51 19.13
C ARG A 113 -5.05 12.77 20.54
N THR A 114 -5.53 12.05 21.57
CA THR A 114 -4.99 12.21 22.94
C THR A 114 -3.56 11.72 23.07
N LYS A 115 -3.12 10.82 22.20
CA LYS A 115 -1.78 10.19 22.18
C LYS A 115 -0.93 10.66 21.00
N GLN A 116 -1.33 11.73 20.31
CA GLN A 116 -0.64 12.25 19.13
C GLN A 116 0.84 12.57 19.39
N TYR A 117 1.19 12.98 20.60
CA TYR A 117 2.56 13.32 21.00
C TYR A 117 3.55 12.14 20.86
N LYS A 118 3.06 10.90 20.86
CA LYS A 118 3.88 9.70 20.67
C LYS A 118 3.64 8.97 19.35
N LEU A 119 2.81 9.53 18.45
CA LEU A 119 2.51 8.97 17.13
C LEU A 119 3.46 9.54 16.08
N SER A 120 4.02 8.67 15.26
CA SER A 120 4.82 9.05 14.08
C SER A 120 4.63 8.07 12.94
N GLY A 121 4.94 8.49 11.72
CA GLY A 121 4.88 7.65 10.52
C GLY A 121 6.28 7.34 9.98
N ILE A 122 6.55 6.08 9.69
CA ILE A 122 7.79 5.61 9.04
C ILE A 122 7.38 4.74 7.86
N LEU A 123 7.77 5.14 6.64
CA LEU A 123 7.48 4.36 5.44
C LEU A 123 8.13 2.98 5.51
N ASN A 124 7.40 1.96 5.05
CA ASN A 124 8.01 0.65 4.79
C ASN A 124 8.94 0.73 3.57
N GLY A 125 10.00 -0.04 3.58
CA GLY A 125 10.82 -0.29 2.40
C GLY A 125 10.26 -1.44 1.55
N ILE A 126 10.87 -1.65 0.38
CA ILE A 126 10.69 -2.84 -0.45
C ILE A 126 11.99 -3.65 -0.50
N ASP A 127 11.89 -4.93 -0.86
CA ASP A 127 13.05 -5.75 -1.17
C ASP A 127 13.62 -5.35 -2.55
N VAL A 128 14.55 -4.41 -2.54
CA VAL A 128 15.16 -3.85 -3.76
C VAL A 128 16.04 -4.85 -4.51
N ASN A 129 16.47 -5.94 -3.87
CA ASN A 129 17.22 -7.01 -4.51
C ASN A 129 16.27 -8.02 -5.16
N GLY A 130 15.18 -8.37 -4.46
CA GLY A 130 14.15 -9.24 -4.99
C GLY A 130 13.32 -8.60 -6.11
N TYR A 131 13.20 -7.26 -6.12
CA TYR A 131 12.51 -6.48 -7.16
C TYR A 131 13.51 -5.62 -7.93
N ASP A 132 14.41 -6.25 -8.70
CA ASP A 132 15.41 -5.55 -9.51
C ASP A 132 15.32 -5.93 -10.98
N PRO A 133 14.89 -5.01 -11.88
CA PRO A 133 14.80 -5.31 -13.30
C PRO A 133 16.15 -5.63 -13.97
N GLU A 134 17.30 -5.34 -13.34
CA GLU A 134 18.61 -5.75 -13.87
C GLU A 134 18.90 -7.25 -13.69
N THR A 135 18.30 -7.87 -12.63
CA THR A 135 18.64 -9.25 -12.24
C THR A 135 17.42 -10.17 -12.15
N ASP A 136 16.20 -9.64 -12.32
CA ASP A 136 14.98 -10.44 -12.22
C ASP A 136 14.89 -11.48 -13.36
N GLU A 137 14.92 -12.75 -12.99
CA GLU A 137 14.87 -13.89 -13.92
C GLU A 137 13.45 -14.15 -14.47
N ILE A 138 12.42 -13.54 -13.88
CA ILE A 138 11.02 -13.74 -14.27
C ILE A 138 10.63 -12.89 -15.47
N ILE A 139 11.28 -11.73 -15.65
CA ILE A 139 10.96 -10.82 -16.74
C ILE A 139 11.66 -11.24 -18.05
N GLU A 140 11.05 -10.96 -19.19
CA GLU A 140 11.53 -11.40 -20.50
C GLU A 140 12.93 -10.85 -20.86
N LYS A 141 13.21 -9.60 -20.50
CA LYS A 141 14.48 -8.94 -20.78
C LYS A 141 14.86 -8.00 -19.66
N ASN A 142 16.04 -8.20 -19.08
CA ASN A 142 16.57 -7.33 -18.06
C ASN A 142 16.90 -5.94 -18.59
N TYR A 143 16.76 -4.91 -17.74
CA TYR A 143 17.03 -3.52 -18.05
C TYR A 143 17.33 -2.70 -16.80
N SER A 144 17.81 -1.49 -16.97
CA SER A 144 18.12 -0.57 -15.87
C SER A 144 17.77 0.87 -16.21
N ALA A 145 17.93 1.78 -15.25
CA ALA A 145 17.80 3.21 -15.47
C ALA A 145 18.77 3.76 -16.54
N ARG A 146 19.92 3.08 -16.77
CA ARG A 146 20.87 3.45 -17.84
C ARG A 146 20.31 3.12 -19.22
N SER A 147 19.63 1.99 -19.36
CA SER A 147 19.05 1.51 -20.63
C SER A 147 17.71 0.84 -20.39
N THR A 148 16.63 1.52 -20.75
CA THR A 148 15.23 1.06 -20.60
C THR A 148 14.74 0.24 -21.81
N VAL A 149 15.62 -0.18 -22.71
CA VAL A 149 15.25 -0.93 -23.94
C VAL A 149 14.55 -2.24 -23.62
N GLY A 150 15.01 -2.97 -22.58
CA GLY A 150 14.41 -4.23 -22.15
C GLY A 150 12.95 -4.08 -21.72
N LYS A 151 12.56 -2.92 -21.14
CA LYS A 151 11.15 -2.66 -20.78
C LYS A 151 10.19 -2.74 -21.98
N LYS A 152 10.62 -2.31 -23.16
CA LYS A 152 9.81 -2.44 -24.40
C LYS A 152 9.63 -3.91 -24.80
N VAL A 153 10.67 -4.72 -24.61
CA VAL A 153 10.60 -6.16 -24.87
C VAL A 153 9.64 -6.84 -23.88
N CYS A 154 9.74 -6.48 -22.59
CA CYS A 154 8.80 -6.96 -21.57
C CYS A 154 7.34 -6.57 -21.88
N LYS A 155 7.10 -5.35 -22.36
CA LYS A 155 5.76 -4.91 -22.80
C LYS A 155 5.22 -5.76 -23.95
N ALA A 156 5.99 -5.93 -25.03
CA ALA A 156 5.58 -6.73 -26.18
C ALA A 156 5.27 -8.19 -25.77
N LYS A 157 6.12 -8.78 -24.94
CA LYS A 157 5.92 -10.15 -24.43
C LYS A 157 4.69 -10.26 -23.55
N LEU A 158 4.49 -9.33 -22.60
CA LEU A 158 3.31 -9.29 -21.73
C LEU A 158 2.01 -9.25 -22.57
N LEU A 159 1.95 -8.37 -23.56
CA LEU A 159 0.78 -8.27 -24.45
C LEU A 159 0.54 -9.57 -25.21
N ALA A 160 1.60 -10.17 -25.80
CA ALA A 160 1.50 -11.43 -26.54
C ALA A 160 1.04 -12.60 -25.66
N GLU A 161 1.61 -12.76 -24.46
CA GLU A 161 1.20 -13.83 -23.50
C GLU A 161 -0.25 -13.70 -23.07
N LEU A 162 -0.77 -12.48 -22.97
CA LEU A 162 -2.13 -12.20 -22.52
C LEU A 162 -3.14 -12.07 -23.69
N GLY A 163 -2.70 -12.32 -24.92
CA GLY A 163 -3.57 -12.24 -26.12
C GLY A 163 -4.03 -10.82 -26.46
N LEU A 164 -3.33 -9.80 -25.98
CA LEU A 164 -3.62 -8.41 -26.29
C LEU A 164 -2.91 -7.98 -27.57
N GLN A 165 -3.59 -7.18 -28.38
CA GLN A 165 -3.01 -6.66 -29.61
C GLN A 165 -1.78 -5.78 -29.32
N GLU A 166 -0.67 -6.01 -30.02
CA GLU A 166 0.49 -5.11 -29.97
C GLU A 166 0.16 -3.75 -30.57
N GLY A 167 0.69 -2.67 -30.01
CA GLY A 167 0.44 -1.31 -30.47
C GLY A 167 1.14 -0.25 -29.62
N ASN A 168 0.94 1.01 -30.01
CA ASN A 168 1.54 2.15 -29.33
C ASN A 168 0.73 2.68 -28.15
N GLU A 169 -0.44 2.11 -27.92
CA GLU A 169 -1.31 2.53 -26.82
C GLU A 169 -0.65 2.29 -25.47
N PRO A 170 -0.86 3.21 -24.51
CA PRO A 170 -0.35 3.00 -23.16
C PRO A 170 -1.10 1.85 -22.46
N VAL A 171 -0.34 1.05 -21.75
CA VAL A 171 -0.84 -0.08 -20.95
C VAL A 171 -0.89 0.33 -19.48
N ILE A 172 -2.08 0.27 -18.90
CA ILE A 172 -2.29 0.43 -17.45
C ILE A 172 -2.27 -0.94 -16.79
N GLY A 173 -1.34 -1.14 -15.85
CA GLY A 173 -1.30 -2.29 -14.96
C GLY A 173 -2.09 -2.02 -13.68
N ILE A 174 -2.85 -3.01 -13.22
CA ILE A 174 -3.54 -3.00 -11.92
C ILE A 174 -3.23 -4.33 -11.23
N VAL A 175 -2.56 -4.28 -10.09
CA VAL A 175 -2.26 -5.45 -9.25
C VAL A 175 -2.74 -5.16 -7.83
N THR A 176 -3.91 -5.67 -7.47
CA THR A 176 -4.52 -5.34 -6.17
C THR A 176 -5.57 -6.37 -5.74
N ARG A 177 -5.95 -6.33 -4.47
CA ARG A 177 -7.17 -7.01 -4.01
C ARG A 177 -8.41 -6.23 -4.51
N PHE A 178 -9.39 -6.93 -4.99
CA PHE A 178 -10.64 -6.31 -5.45
C PHE A 178 -11.59 -6.09 -4.28
N VAL A 179 -11.35 -5.01 -3.54
CA VAL A 179 -12.15 -4.58 -2.39
C VAL A 179 -12.43 -3.07 -2.49
N SER A 180 -13.51 -2.62 -1.86
CA SER A 180 -14.04 -1.26 -2.03
C SER A 180 -13.00 -0.18 -1.78
N HIS A 181 -12.22 -0.27 -0.69
CA HIS A 181 -11.23 0.77 -0.35
C HIS A 181 -10.03 0.87 -1.31
N LYS A 182 -9.93 -0.02 -2.31
CA LYS A 182 -8.93 0.06 -3.39
C LYS A 182 -9.37 0.90 -4.59
N GLY A 183 -10.56 1.50 -4.52
CA GLY A 183 -11.06 2.41 -5.54
C GLY A 183 -11.51 1.74 -6.85
N ILE A 184 -11.89 0.44 -6.76
CA ILE A 184 -12.38 -0.29 -7.93
C ILE A 184 -13.70 0.30 -8.47
N ASP A 185 -14.49 0.89 -7.59
CA ASP A 185 -15.71 1.63 -7.95
C ASP A 185 -15.42 2.83 -8.85
N LEU A 186 -14.34 3.59 -8.58
CA LEU A 186 -13.91 4.70 -9.45
C LEU A 186 -13.49 4.19 -10.82
N ILE A 187 -12.69 3.11 -10.84
CA ILE A 187 -12.27 2.46 -12.09
C ILE A 187 -13.49 2.02 -12.89
N LYS A 188 -14.41 1.31 -12.23
CA LYS A 188 -15.64 0.81 -12.84
C LYS A 188 -16.45 1.91 -13.50
N TYR A 189 -16.54 3.08 -12.88
CA TYR A 189 -17.35 4.19 -13.36
C TYR A 189 -16.86 4.77 -14.69
N VAL A 190 -15.54 4.87 -14.91
CA VAL A 190 -14.95 5.49 -16.11
C VAL A 190 -14.19 4.50 -17.01
N PHE A 191 -14.32 3.19 -16.77
CA PHE A 191 -13.52 2.18 -17.43
C PHE A 191 -13.66 2.21 -18.96
N GLU A 192 -14.92 2.25 -19.45
CA GLU A 192 -15.17 2.29 -20.89
C GLU A 192 -14.69 3.60 -21.53
N ASP A 193 -14.71 4.70 -20.81
CA ASP A 193 -14.19 5.98 -21.33
C ASP A 193 -12.66 5.96 -21.42
N LEU A 194 -11.97 5.29 -20.49
CA LEU A 194 -10.54 5.04 -20.61
C LEU A 194 -10.21 4.13 -21.81
N ILE A 195 -11.02 3.08 -22.06
CA ILE A 195 -10.87 2.23 -23.25
C ILE A 195 -11.07 3.04 -24.55
N LYS A 196 -12.10 3.90 -24.61
CA LYS A 196 -12.34 4.80 -25.76
C LYS A 196 -11.22 5.82 -25.92
N ALA A 197 -10.64 6.28 -24.83
CA ALA A 197 -9.47 7.16 -24.83
C ALA A 197 -8.19 6.45 -25.33
N GLY A 198 -8.21 5.13 -25.56
CA GLY A 198 -7.12 4.37 -26.18
C GLY A 198 -6.16 3.74 -25.18
N PHE A 199 -6.59 3.47 -23.97
CA PHE A 199 -5.80 2.66 -23.01
C PHE A 199 -6.03 1.18 -23.19
N LYS A 200 -5.00 0.39 -22.87
CA LYS A 200 -5.09 -1.05 -22.63
C LYS A 200 -4.93 -1.34 -21.13
N PHE A 201 -5.53 -2.43 -20.68
CA PHE A 201 -5.50 -2.82 -19.28
C PHE A 201 -4.98 -4.24 -19.09
N VAL A 202 -4.08 -4.40 -18.14
CA VAL A 202 -3.65 -5.70 -17.62
C VAL A 202 -3.93 -5.71 -16.13
N ILE A 203 -4.85 -6.58 -15.71
CA ILE A 203 -5.43 -6.58 -14.37
C ILE A 203 -5.16 -7.90 -13.70
N LEU A 204 -4.55 -7.87 -12.52
CA LEU A 204 -4.29 -9.04 -11.68
C LEU A 204 -4.84 -8.79 -10.27
N GLY A 205 -5.67 -9.67 -9.79
CA GLY A 205 -6.17 -9.62 -8.43
C GLY A 205 -7.35 -10.54 -8.18
N SER A 206 -7.89 -10.48 -6.98
CA SER A 206 -9.12 -11.18 -6.59
C SER A 206 -9.74 -10.52 -5.37
N GLY A 207 -11.02 -10.76 -5.13
CA GLY A 207 -11.68 -10.20 -3.96
C GLY A 207 -13.20 -10.33 -4.01
N GLU A 208 -13.91 -9.21 -3.97
CA GLU A 208 -15.37 -9.20 -4.00
C GLU A 208 -15.88 -9.57 -5.40
N LYS A 209 -16.81 -10.51 -5.43
CA LYS A 209 -17.35 -11.07 -6.68
C LYS A 209 -17.88 -10.02 -7.64
N ILE A 210 -18.48 -8.95 -7.14
CA ILE A 210 -19.03 -7.86 -7.96
C ILE A 210 -17.94 -7.18 -8.81
N TYR A 211 -16.70 -7.11 -8.31
CA TYR A 211 -15.57 -6.54 -9.05
C TYR A 211 -14.92 -7.57 -9.98
N GLU A 212 -14.85 -8.83 -9.56
CA GLU A 212 -14.35 -9.91 -10.42
C GLU A 212 -15.25 -10.08 -11.65
N ASP A 213 -16.57 -10.14 -11.45
CA ASP A 213 -17.55 -10.25 -12.53
C ASP A 213 -17.48 -9.04 -13.48
N PHE A 214 -17.36 -7.84 -12.94
CA PHE A 214 -17.19 -6.63 -13.76
C PHE A 214 -15.95 -6.70 -14.64
N PHE A 215 -14.78 -7.02 -14.09
CA PHE A 215 -13.57 -7.07 -14.89
C PHE A 215 -13.61 -8.19 -15.93
N LYS A 216 -14.21 -9.35 -15.60
CA LYS A 216 -14.41 -10.43 -16.58
C LYS A 216 -15.38 -10.05 -17.69
N GLU A 217 -16.43 -9.27 -17.40
CA GLU A 217 -17.28 -8.70 -18.42
C GLU A 217 -16.51 -7.74 -19.35
N MET A 218 -15.68 -6.87 -18.77
CA MET A 218 -14.87 -5.95 -19.57
C MET A 218 -13.84 -6.66 -20.44
N GLU A 219 -13.20 -7.72 -19.95
CA GLU A 219 -12.31 -8.58 -20.74
C GLU A 219 -13.05 -9.23 -21.91
N TRP A 220 -14.25 -9.74 -21.67
CA TRP A 220 -15.07 -10.35 -22.76
C TRP A 220 -15.50 -9.33 -23.81
N ARG A 221 -15.85 -8.10 -23.40
CA ARG A 221 -16.28 -7.03 -24.32
C ARG A 221 -15.12 -6.42 -25.11
N TYR A 222 -13.94 -6.36 -24.52
CA TYR A 222 -12.77 -5.64 -25.07
C TYR A 222 -11.54 -6.55 -25.16
N LYS A 223 -11.68 -7.73 -25.77
CA LYS A 223 -10.68 -8.81 -25.84
C LYS A 223 -9.29 -8.36 -26.27
N ASP A 224 -9.20 -7.38 -27.18
CA ASP A 224 -7.92 -6.90 -27.71
C ASP A 224 -7.25 -5.84 -26.81
N LYS A 225 -7.95 -5.37 -25.78
CA LYS A 225 -7.53 -4.24 -24.96
C LYS A 225 -7.47 -4.54 -23.46
N VAL A 226 -8.19 -5.54 -22.99
CA VAL A 226 -8.31 -5.87 -21.57
C VAL A 226 -7.98 -7.33 -21.32
N SER A 227 -7.07 -7.58 -20.38
CA SER A 227 -6.80 -8.92 -19.86
C SER A 227 -6.91 -8.96 -18.35
N VAL A 228 -7.60 -9.98 -17.81
CA VAL A 228 -7.91 -10.12 -16.39
C VAL A 228 -7.50 -11.49 -15.88
N SER A 229 -6.54 -11.52 -14.97
CA SER A 229 -6.12 -12.71 -14.25
C SER A 229 -6.65 -12.66 -12.82
N LEU A 230 -7.48 -13.64 -12.45
CA LEU A 230 -8.01 -13.73 -11.09
C LEU A 230 -7.08 -14.54 -10.20
N GLY A 231 -6.74 -14.02 -9.02
CA GLY A 231 -5.93 -14.68 -8.02
C GLY A 231 -4.67 -13.92 -7.61
N PHE A 232 -3.80 -14.64 -6.92
CA PHE A 232 -2.48 -14.17 -6.51
C PHE A 232 -1.40 -14.91 -7.31
N ILE A 233 -0.84 -14.24 -8.32
CA ILE A 233 0.14 -14.81 -9.26
C ILE A 233 1.39 -13.92 -9.22
N PRO A 234 2.37 -14.21 -8.34
CA PRO A 234 3.58 -13.38 -8.17
C PRO A 234 4.38 -13.16 -9.44
N GLU A 235 4.54 -14.20 -10.26
CA GLU A 235 5.26 -14.11 -11.53
C GLU A 235 4.57 -13.15 -12.51
N LEU A 236 3.26 -13.23 -12.66
CA LEU A 236 2.51 -12.31 -13.51
C LEU A 236 2.57 -10.87 -12.98
N SER A 237 2.58 -10.68 -11.66
CA SER A 237 2.73 -9.33 -11.09
C SER A 237 4.06 -8.67 -11.51
N ARG A 238 5.17 -9.42 -11.54
CA ARG A 238 6.47 -8.93 -12.01
C ARG A 238 6.46 -8.60 -13.50
N LYS A 239 5.81 -9.44 -14.31
CA LYS A 239 5.62 -9.17 -15.74
C LYS A 239 4.77 -7.91 -15.97
N ILE A 240 3.75 -7.67 -15.14
CA ILE A 240 2.95 -6.43 -15.19
C ILE A 240 3.80 -5.22 -14.80
N TYR A 241 4.55 -5.28 -13.69
CA TYR A 241 5.44 -4.18 -13.29
C TYR A 241 6.50 -3.87 -14.35
N SER A 242 7.04 -4.88 -15.02
CA SER A 242 8.06 -4.67 -16.05
C SER A 242 7.49 -4.25 -17.41
N GLY A 243 6.28 -4.71 -17.76
CA GLY A 243 5.71 -4.54 -19.10
C GLY A 243 4.66 -3.45 -19.22
N ALA A 244 3.98 -3.04 -18.14
CA ALA A 244 3.03 -1.92 -18.19
C ALA A 244 3.77 -0.58 -18.35
N ASP A 245 3.09 0.43 -18.89
CA ASP A 245 3.59 1.80 -18.95
C ASP A 245 3.22 2.59 -17.69
N MET A 246 2.02 2.34 -17.19
CA MET A 246 1.42 3.03 -16.06
C MET A 246 0.88 2.03 -15.05
N PHE A 247 0.81 2.43 -13.78
CA PHE A 247 0.29 1.61 -12.69
C PHE A 247 -0.77 2.37 -11.90
N LEU A 248 -2.01 1.90 -11.90
CA LEU A 248 -3.15 2.62 -11.35
C LEU A 248 -3.49 2.15 -9.92
N MET A 249 -3.48 3.08 -8.96
CA MET A 249 -3.87 2.85 -7.55
C MET A 249 -4.78 3.97 -7.03
N PRO A 250 -6.09 3.95 -7.31
CA PRO A 250 -7.02 5.01 -6.90
C PRO A 250 -7.59 4.77 -5.48
N SER A 251 -6.78 4.26 -4.57
CA SER A 251 -7.23 3.81 -3.24
C SER A 251 -7.91 4.93 -2.44
N GLN A 252 -9.01 4.60 -1.77
CA GLN A 252 -9.66 5.48 -0.79
C GLN A 252 -8.79 5.65 0.45
N SER A 253 -8.10 4.61 0.87
CA SER A 253 -7.10 4.63 1.93
C SER A 253 -5.99 3.65 1.60
N GLU A 254 -4.75 4.09 1.76
CA GLU A 254 -3.56 3.26 1.53
C GLU A 254 -2.51 3.57 2.60
N PRO A 255 -2.44 2.78 3.68
CA PRO A 255 -1.53 3.04 4.79
C PRO A 255 -0.07 3.30 4.35
N CYS A 256 0.48 2.46 3.50
CA CYS A 256 1.79 2.62 2.90
C CYS A 256 1.73 2.46 1.37
N GLY A 257 1.17 1.36 0.90
CA GLY A 257 1.34 0.90 -0.47
C GLY A 257 2.77 0.42 -0.73
N LEU A 258 2.91 -0.74 -1.32
CA LEU A 258 4.20 -1.26 -1.78
C LEU A 258 4.22 -1.36 -3.30
N ALA A 259 3.07 -1.59 -3.91
CA ALA A 259 2.94 -1.84 -5.33
C ALA A 259 3.39 -0.64 -6.19
N GLN A 260 3.12 0.60 -5.77
CA GLN A 260 3.61 1.79 -6.48
C GLN A 260 5.14 1.90 -6.43
N MET A 261 5.77 1.59 -5.28
CA MET A 261 7.22 1.61 -5.15
C MET A 261 7.88 0.53 -6.01
N ILE A 262 7.28 -0.67 -6.04
CA ILE A 262 7.72 -1.75 -6.93
C ILE A 262 7.52 -1.33 -8.39
N ALA A 263 6.36 -0.78 -8.77
CA ALA A 263 6.12 -0.29 -10.13
C ALA A 263 7.16 0.74 -10.56
N MET A 264 7.46 1.73 -9.72
CA MET A 264 8.52 2.72 -9.96
C MET A 264 9.90 2.08 -10.11
N ARG A 265 10.23 1.09 -9.30
CA ARG A 265 11.49 0.33 -9.41
C ARG A 265 11.64 -0.34 -10.79
N TYR A 266 10.52 -0.78 -11.39
CA TYR A 266 10.47 -1.31 -12.76
C TYR A 266 10.21 -0.22 -13.82
N GLY A 267 10.22 1.06 -13.47
CA GLY A 267 9.99 2.16 -14.38
C GLY A 267 8.57 2.22 -14.94
N THR A 268 7.60 1.72 -14.21
CA THR A 268 6.17 1.81 -14.52
C THR A 268 5.57 2.94 -13.70
N ILE A 269 5.11 3.98 -14.38
CA ILE A 269 4.75 5.27 -13.79
C ILE A 269 3.45 5.16 -13.01
N PRO A 270 3.42 5.49 -11.71
CA PRO A 270 2.20 5.38 -10.91
C PRO A 270 1.21 6.51 -11.22
N ILE A 271 -0.08 6.14 -11.24
CA ILE A 271 -1.22 7.05 -11.22
C ILE A 271 -1.97 6.77 -9.93
N VAL A 272 -1.95 7.68 -8.97
CA VAL A 272 -2.42 7.40 -7.62
C VAL A 272 -3.30 8.51 -7.05
N ARG A 273 -4.18 8.14 -6.12
CA ARG A 273 -4.81 9.14 -5.26
C ARG A 273 -3.85 9.56 -4.14
N GLU A 274 -3.83 10.86 -3.80
CA GLU A 274 -3.02 11.41 -2.72
C GLU A 274 -3.58 11.00 -1.34
N THR A 275 -3.22 9.79 -0.87
CA THR A 275 -3.60 9.26 0.44
C THR A 275 -2.47 8.41 1.04
N GLY A 276 -2.26 8.51 2.35
CA GLY A 276 -1.28 7.74 3.08
C GLY A 276 0.08 7.64 2.40
N GLY A 277 0.64 6.45 2.28
CA GLY A 277 1.94 6.24 1.66
C GLY A 277 1.99 6.53 0.16
N LEU A 278 0.87 6.55 -0.56
CA LEU A 278 0.84 6.99 -1.95
C LEU A 278 1.21 8.48 -2.07
N ARG A 279 0.68 9.32 -1.16
CA ARG A 279 1.03 10.74 -1.08
C ARG A 279 2.49 10.97 -0.72
N ASP A 280 3.06 10.10 0.13
CA ASP A 280 4.44 10.25 0.61
C ASP A 280 5.47 9.77 -0.42
N THR A 281 5.09 8.88 -1.35
CA THR A 281 6.00 8.26 -2.32
C THR A 281 5.84 8.79 -3.74
N VAL A 282 4.66 9.32 -4.11
CA VAL A 282 4.37 9.77 -5.48
C VAL A 282 4.15 11.28 -5.51
N ARG A 283 4.96 11.95 -6.31
CA ARG A 283 4.92 13.41 -6.56
C ARG A 283 4.39 13.67 -7.97
N ASP A 284 3.42 14.58 -8.10
CA ASP A 284 2.81 14.87 -9.41
C ASP A 284 3.82 15.43 -10.42
N CYS A 285 3.76 14.92 -11.65
CA CYS A 285 4.62 15.35 -12.77
C CYS A 285 4.36 16.76 -13.28
N GLY A 286 3.35 17.47 -12.77
CA GLY A 286 3.19 18.92 -12.95
C GLY A 286 4.26 19.74 -12.24
N GLY A 287 5.04 19.16 -11.31
CA GLY A 287 6.16 19.79 -10.62
C GLY A 287 7.53 19.35 -11.16
N GLU A 288 8.60 20.05 -10.71
CA GLU A 288 9.98 19.83 -11.23
C GLU A 288 10.51 18.40 -10.99
N ASN A 289 10.16 17.76 -9.87
CA ASN A 289 10.65 16.45 -9.46
C ASN A 289 9.55 15.38 -9.44
N GLY A 290 8.53 15.54 -10.29
CA GLY A 290 7.43 14.60 -10.36
C GLY A 290 7.87 13.21 -10.80
N ASN A 291 7.33 12.18 -10.15
CA ASN A 291 7.60 10.76 -10.40
C ASN A 291 6.32 9.96 -10.63
N GLY A 292 5.18 10.62 -10.86
CA GLY A 292 3.90 9.99 -11.15
C GLY A 292 2.81 11.01 -11.42
N LEU A 293 1.59 10.57 -11.59
CA LEU A 293 0.42 11.43 -11.73
C LEU A 293 -0.46 11.24 -10.50
N THR A 294 -0.90 12.36 -9.91
CA THR A 294 -1.73 12.28 -8.70
C THR A 294 -3.07 12.97 -8.89
N PHE A 295 -4.05 12.55 -8.11
CA PHE A 295 -5.33 13.24 -7.96
C PHE A 295 -5.74 13.24 -6.48
N LYS A 296 -6.51 14.27 -6.05
CA LYS A 296 -6.74 14.53 -4.61
C LYS A 296 -8.06 13.95 -4.12
N THR A 297 -9.14 14.19 -4.84
CA THR A 297 -10.46 13.77 -4.38
C THR A 297 -10.74 12.31 -4.72
N TYR A 298 -11.53 11.63 -3.87
CA TYR A 298 -12.00 10.28 -4.19
C TYR A 298 -13.16 10.41 -5.19
N ASN A 299 -12.79 10.64 -6.45
CA ASN A 299 -13.72 10.91 -7.54
C ASN A 299 -13.24 10.29 -8.85
N ALA A 300 -14.15 9.67 -9.60
CA ALA A 300 -13.82 8.96 -10.83
C ALA A 300 -13.36 9.89 -11.96
N HIS A 301 -13.90 11.11 -12.04
CA HIS A 301 -13.48 12.08 -13.07
C HIS A 301 -12.09 12.64 -12.77
N ASP A 302 -11.75 12.91 -11.50
CA ASP A 302 -10.39 13.34 -11.14
C ASP A 302 -9.37 12.24 -11.45
N MET A 303 -9.72 10.96 -11.22
CA MET A 303 -8.90 9.82 -11.63
C MET A 303 -8.76 9.76 -13.16
N PHE A 304 -9.86 9.93 -13.90
CA PHE A 304 -9.86 9.97 -15.36
C PHE A 304 -8.94 11.07 -15.88
N ASP A 305 -9.05 12.29 -15.35
CA ASP A 305 -8.20 13.42 -15.74
C ASP A 305 -6.71 13.15 -15.44
N ALA A 306 -6.39 12.48 -14.32
CA ALA A 306 -5.02 12.05 -14.04
C ALA A 306 -4.52 11.03 -15.07
N CYS A 307 -5.35 10.07 -15.48
CA CYS A 307 -5.03 9.15 -16.56
C CYS A 307 -4.81 9.88 -17.90
N MET A 308 -5.63 10.87 -18.23
CA MET A 308 -5.47 11.66 -19.46
C MET A 308 -4.19 12.50 -19.44
N ARG A 309 -3.82 13.09 -18.31
CA ARG A 309 -2.52 13.76 -18.11
C ARG A 309 -1.35 12.78 -18.29
N ALA A 310 -1.48 11.56 -17.77
CA ALA A 310 -0.49 10.50 -17.94
C ALA A 310 -0.33 10.14 -19.42
N LYS A 311 -1.45 10.01 -20.15
CA LYS A 311 -1.42 9.73 -21.59
C LYS A 311 -0.73 10.85 -22.37
N ALA A 312 -1.04 12.10 -22.09
CA ALA A 312 -0.38 13.25 -22.73
C ALA A 312 1.14 13.25 -22.45
N ALA A 313 1.55 12.96 -21.21
CA ALA A 313 2.96 12.81 -20.86
C ALA A 313 3.63 11.61 -21.57
N TYR A 314 2.91 10.52 -21.78
CA TYR A 314 3.38 9.31 -22.48
C TYR A 314 3.65 9.58 -23.97
N GLU A 315 2.94 10.51 -24.60
CA GLU A 315 3.15 10.92 -25.99
C GLU A 315 4.50 11.63 -26.19
N ASP A 316 4.99 12.42 -25.21
CA ASP A 316 6.39 12.89 -25.17
C ASP A 316 7.34 11.77 -24.72
N LYS A 317 7.78 10.96 -25.66
CA LYS A 317 8.66 9.80 -25.36
C LYS A 317 9.96 10.17 -24.66
N ARG A 318 10.48 11.38 -24.88
CA ARG A 318 11.72 11.83 -24.19
C ARG A 318 11.42 12.22 -22.75
N GLY A 319 10.36 12.97 -22.51
CA GLY A 319 9.88 13.33 -21.18
C GLY A 319 9.52 12.11 -20.38
N TRP A 320 8.74 11.20 -20.96
CA TRP A 320 8.36 9.95 -20.33
C TRP A 320 9.55 9.10 -19.89
N ASN A 321 10.56 8.96 -20.75
CA ASN A 321 11.76 8.21 -20.40
C ASN A 321 12.59 8.89 -19.28
N ARG A 322 12.52 10.23 -19.15
CA ARG A 322 13.15 10.92 -17.99
C ARG A 322 12.42 10.57 -16.68
N ILE A 323 11.09 10.48 -16.70
CA ILE A 323 10.32 10.06 -15.52
C ILE A 323 10.67 8.62 -15.15
N ILE A 324 10.65 7.69 -16.12
CA ILE A 324 11.06 6.29 -15.91
C ILE A 324 12.42 6.18 -15.20
N LYS A 325 13.42 6.91 -15.70
CA LYS A 325 14.77 6.88 -15.11
C LYS A 325 14.81 7.45 -13.70
N ARG A 326 14.02 8.47 -13.42
CA ARG A 326 13.88 9.05 -12.08
C ARG A 326 13.27 8.05 -11.12
N ASP A 327 12.17 7.42 -11.49
CA ASP A 327 11.49 6.42 -10.68
C ASP A 327 12.40 5.25 -10.34
N MET A 328 13.11 4.73 -11.33
CA MET A 328 14.05 3.62 -11.14
C MET A 328 15.27 3.99 -10.26
N ALA A 329 15.55 5.27 -10.09
CA ALA A 329 16.63 5.78 -9.23
C ALA A 329 16.18 6.13 -7.80
N GLU A 330 14.88 6.13 -7.52
CA GLU A 330 14.36 6.35 -6.16
C GLU A 330 14.78 5.20 -5.23
N ASP A 331 15.23 5.55 -4.04
CA ASP A 331 15.63 4.56 -3.03
C ASP A 331 14.47 4.28 -2.06
N PHE A 332 13.75 3.21 -2.33
CA PHE A 332 12.71 2.66 -1.46
C PHE A 332 13.20 1.44 -0.66
N SER A 333 14.50 1.31 -0.41
CA SER A 333 15.04 0.20 0.38
C SER A 333 14.63 0.26 1.84
N TRP A 334 14.68 -0.87 2.51
CA TRP A 334 14.52 -0.96 3.96
C TRP A 334 15.62 -0.23 4.74
N ALA A 335 16.76 0.09 4.12
CA ALA A 335 17.84 0.82 4.77
C ALA A 335 17.37 2.18 5.28
N ASN A 336 16.67 2.96 4.43
CA ASN A 336 16.11 4.25 4.80
C ASN A 336 15.10 4.15 5.96
N SER A 337 14.23 3.14 5.93
CA SER A 337 13.27 2.90 7.02
C SER A 337 13.98 2.50 8.31
N ALA A 338 15.01 1.65 8.22
CA ALA A 338 15.79 1.19 9.37
C ALA A 338 16.51 2.35 10.07
N GLU A 339 17.08 3.31 9.33
CA GLU A 339 17.71 4.51 9.91
C GLU A 339 16.72 5.31 10.75
N LEU A 340 15.48 5.48 10.26
CA LEU A 340 14.42 6.18 11.00
C LEU A 340 14.01 5.41 12.27
N TYR A 341 13.95 4.07 12.23
CA TYR A 341 13.70 3.27 13.42
C TYR A 341 14.86 3.33 14.42
N ILE A 342 16.11 3.29 13.96
CA ILE A 342 17.29 3.44 14.81
C ILE A 342 17.26 4.80 15.53
N LYS A 343 16.97 5.89 14.79
CA LYS A 343 16.80 7.21 15.39
C LYS A 343 15.71 7.23 16.46
N LEU A 344 14.55 6.63 16.18
CA LEU A 344 13.45 6.52 17.13
C LEU A 344 13.85 5.72 18.39
N TYR A 345 14.64 4.65 18.24
CA TYR A 345 15.13 3.87 19.38
C TYR A 345 16.11 4.67 20.22
N HIS A 346 17.02 5.44 19.62
CA HIS A 346 17.88 6.35 20.37
C HIS A 346 17.09 7.41 21.14
N GLU A 347 16.07 8.04 20.52
CA GLU A 347 15.19 8.99 21.21
C GLU A 347 14.49 8.40 22.45
N LEU A 348 14.25 7.09 22.48
CA LEU A 348 13.61 6.40 23.58
C LEU A 348 14.59 5.95 24.69
N THR A 349 15.85 5.74 24.34
CA THR A 349 16.86 5.16 25.24
C THR A 349 17.89 6.17 25.72
N ASP A 350 18.19 7.19 24.90
CA ASP A 350 19.12 8.25 25.27
C ASP A 350 18.38 9.26 26.18
N LYS A 351 18.84 9.34 27.43
CA LYS A 351 18.33 10.29 28.43
C LYS A 351 19.12 11.59 28.38
#